data_1d7c0e50a34140d496b5f2cec38d40fb
#
_entry.id   1d7c0e50a34140d496b5f2cec38d40fb
#
_cell.length_a   1.000
_cell.length_b   1.000
_cell.length_c   1.000
_cell.angle_alpha   90.00
_cell.angle_beta   90.00
_cell.angle_gamma   90.00
#
_symmetry.space_group_name_H-M   'P 1'
#
loop_
_entity.id
_entity.type
_entity.pdbx_description
1 polymer ?
#
loop_
_entity_poly.entity_id
_entity_poly.type
_entity_poly.pdbx_seq_one_letter_code
_entity_poly.pdbx_strand_id
1 'polypeptide(L)'
;LGITCALIPRGLPGVRIGDHHDPMGVPFNNGPIFGDDVFAPIDFIIGGQNGAGQGWRMLMESLAAGRSVSLPSLSVGAAELAARVTGAYGTVRKQFNMQIGRFEGVEERLTRIAGLTYLMNAARKLTCAAVDAGEKPSVLSAVLKAYLTENMRIVMTDAMDIRAGAAVCRG
;
A
#
# COMPACT_ATOMS: atom_id res chain seq x y z
N LEU A 1 0.54 -28.98 -14.56
CA LEU A 1 0.65 -27.69 -15.28
C LEU A 1 0.52 -26.58 -14.27
N GLY A 2 1.52 -25.72 -14.17
CA GLY A 2 1.57 -24.57 -13.28
C GLY A 2 1.65 -23.26 -14.07
N ILE A 3 1.64 -22.12 -13.36
CA ILE A 3 1.85 -20.80 -13.93
C ILE A 3 3.31 -20.70 -14.40
N THR A 4 3.52 -20.14 -15.58
CA THR A 4 4.86 -19.89 -16.14
C THR A 4 5.07 -18.38 -16.25
N CYS A 5 6.19 -17.88 -15.75
CA CYS A 5 6.60 -16.49 -15.90
C CYS A 5 7.54 -16.35 -17.10
N ALA A 6 7.27 -15.37 -17.95
CA ALA A 6 8.13 -15.05 -19.09
C ALA A 6 8.31 -13.53 -19.20
N LEU A 7 9.44 -13.12 -19.76
CA LEU A 7 9.72 -11.74 -20.14
C LEU A 7 9.27 -11.51 -21.58
N ILE A 8 8.20 -10.73 -21.74
CA ILE A 8 7.66 -10.42 -23.07
C ILE A 8 8.13 -9.01 -23.45
N PRO A 9 9.04 -8.89 -24.45
CA PRO A 9 9.47 -7.59 -24.94
C PRO A 9 8.32 -6.77 -25.51
N ARG A 10 8.30 -5.48 -25.19
CA ARG A 10 7.26 -4.54 -25.62
C ARG A 10 7.09 -4.48 -27.16
N GLY A 11 8.17 -4.66 -27.90
CA GLY A 11 8.20 -4.54 -29.35
C GLY A 11 7.90 -5.83 -30.12
N LEU A 12 7.46 -6.90 -29.45
CA LEU A 12 7.09 -8.13 -30.14
C LEU A 12 5.86 -7.92 -31.05
N PRO A 13 5.85 -8.51 -32.24
CA PRO A 13 4.65 -8.56 -33.07
C PRO A 13 3.46 -9.12 -32.29
N GLY A 14 2.30 -8.48 -32.41
CA GLY A 14 1.09 -8.87 -31.69
C GLY A 14 0.96 -8.27 -30.28
N VAL A 15 2.00 -7.66 -29.71
CA VAL A 15 1.92 -6.96 -28.42
C VAL A 15 1.47 -5.52 -28.64
N ARG A 16 0.44 -5.10 -27.91
CA ARG A 16 -0.08 -3.72 -27.92
C ARG A 16 -0.23 -3.21 -26.49
N ILE A 17 0.35 -2.06 -26.24
CA ILE A 17 0.24 -1.33 -24.96
C ILE A 17 -0.89 -0.30 -25.10
N GLY A 18 -1.85 -0.31 -24.21
CA GLY A 18 -2.90 0.68 -24.13
C GLY A 18 -2.50 1.94 -23.38
N ASP A 19 -3.44 2.87 -23.28
CA ASP A 19 -3.24 4.12 -22.56
C ASP A 19 -3.15 3.88 -21.04
N HIS A 20 -2.47 4.80 -20.35
CA HIS A 20 -2.39 4.78 -18.90
C HIS A 20 -3.77 4.98 -18.26
N HIS A 21 -4.02 4.28 -17.17
CA HIS A 21 -5.19 4.56 -16.33
C HIS A 21 -5.05 5.93 -15.67
N ASP A 22 -6.16 6.64 -15.55
CA ASP A 22 -6.24 7.91 -14.83
C ASP A 22 -7.13 7.77 -13.58
N PRO A 23 -6.61 7.24 -12.47
CA PRO A 23 -7.38 7.10 -11.24
C PRO A 23 -7.54 8.47 -10.56
N MET A 24 -8.67 9.14 -10.80
CA MET A 24 -9.04 10.42 -10.19
C MET A 24 -8.01 11.55 -10.38
N GLY A 25 -7.36 11.61 -11.54
CA GLY A 25 -6.34 12.63 -11.84
C GLY A 25 -5.02 12.44 -11.09
N VAL A 26 -4.77 11.27 -10.54
CA VAL A 26 -3.48 10.93 -9.90
C VAL A 26 -2.57 10.28 -10.93
N PRO A 27 -1.31 10.75 -11.10
CA PRO A 27 -0.36 10.10 -12.00
C PRO A 27 -0.19 8.62 -11.68
N PHE A 28 -0.45 7.77 -12.66
CA PHE A 28 -0.39 6.32 -12.48
C PHE A 28 0.13 5.65 -13.75
N ASN A 29 1.34 5.10 -13.68
CA ASN A 29 2.04 4.53 -14.84
C ASN A 29 1.60 3.09 -15.15
N ASN A 30 0.33 2.80 -15.03
CA ASN A 30 -0.21 1.47 -15.29
C ASN A 30 -1.31 1.56 -16.35
N GLY A 31 -1.36 0.57 -17.23
CA GLY A 31 -2.31 0.50 -18.33
C GLY A 31 -2.49 -0.94 -18.80
N PRO A 32 -3.48 -1.20 -19.65
CA PRO A 32 -3.73 -2.54 -20.18
C PRO A 32 -2.66 -2.92 -21.19
N ILE A 33 -2.37 -4.22 -21.24
CA ILE A 33 -1.49 -4.84 -22.21
C ILE A 33 -2.31 -5.91 -22.95
N PHE A 34 -2.25 -5.87 -24.26
CA PHE A 34 -2.95 -6.82 -25.13
C PHE A 34 -1.94 -7.65 -25.93
N GLY A 35 -2.28 -8.89 -26.21
CA GLY A 35 -1.50 -9.78 -27.05
C GLY A 35 -2.40 -10.56 -27.98
N ASP A 36 -2.16 -10.45 -29.30
CA ASP A 36 -2.84 -11.20 -30.33
C ASP A 36 -1.79 -12.05 -31.07
N ASP A 37 -1.91 -13.37 -30.99
CA ASP A 37 -1.04 -14.35 -31.64
C ASP A 37 0.46 -14.04 -31.44
N VAL A 38 0.84 -13.74 -30.20
CA VAL A 38 2.22 -13.37 -29.85
C VAL A 38 3.09 -14.62 -29.77
N PHE A 39 4.03 -14.73 -30.65
CA PHE A 39 5.05 -15.80 -30.60
C PHE A 39 6.15 -15.41 -29.59
N ALA A 40 6.27 -16.17 -28.48
CA ALA A 40 7.32 -16.00 -27.49
C ALA A 40 8.26 -17.21 -27.49
N PRO A 41 9.54 -17.04 -27.83
CA PRO A 41 10.54 -18.12 -27.73
C PRO A 41 10.61 -18.66 -26.30
N ILE A 42 10.94 -19.95 -26.18
CA ILE A 42 11.06 -20.64 -24.88
C ILE A 42 12.11 -19.98 -23.96
N ASP A 43 13.11 -19.33 -24.55
CA ASP A 43 14.18 -18.63 -23.84
C ASP A 43 13.68 -17.39 -23.12
N PHE A 44 12.44 -16.92 -23.40
CA PHE A 44 11.80 -15.84 -22.64
C PHE A 44 11.25 -16.31 -21.29
N ILE A 45 11.16 -17.62 -21.07
CA ILE A 45 10.74 -18.17 -19.77
C ILE A 45 11.81 -17.87 -18.73
N ILE A 46 11.40 -17.28 -17.60
CA ILE A 46 12.29 -17.01 -16.48
C ILE A 46 12.75 -18.35 -15.89
N GLY A 47 14.07 -18.56 -15.85
CA GLY A 47 14.67 -19.84 -15.49
C GLY A 47 14.74 -20.86 -16.62
N GLY A 48 14.48 -20.43 -17.87
CA GLY A 48 14.51 -21.29 -19.05
C GLY A 48 13.42 -22.37 -19.01
N GLN A 49 13.62 -23.44 -19.76
CA GLN A 49 12.66 -24.56 -19.83
C GLN A 49 12.34 -25.17 -18.46
N ASN A 50 13.30 -25.20 -17.54
CA ASN A 50 13.11 -25.72 -16.17
C ASN A 50 12.25 -24.80 -15.30
N GLY A 51 12.10 -23.53 -15.66
CA GLY A 51 11.23 -22.56 -15.00
C GLY A 51 9.76 -22.68 -15.36
N ALA A 52 9.43 -23.47 -16.38
CA ALA A 52 8.05 -23.70 -16.78
C ALA A 52 7.24 -24.33 -15.64
N GLY A 53 6.08 -23.75 -15.32
CA GLY A 53 5.23 -24.19 -14.22
C GLY A 53 5.67 -23.75 -12.82
N GLN A 54 6.82 -23.07 -12.68
CA GLN A 54 7.33 -22.59 -11.39
C GLN A 54 6.97 -21.12 -11.06
N GLY A 55 6.24 -20.47 -11.95
CA GLY A 55 5.98 -19.03 -11.88
C GLY A 55 5.25 -18.57 -10.62
N TRP A 56 4.36 -19.39 -10.05
CA TRP A 56 3.70 -19.04 -8.80
C TRP A 56 4.69 -18.90 -7.63
N ARG A 57 5.61 -19.86 -7.51
CA ARG A 57 6.66 -19.79 -6.50
C ARG A 57 7.55 -18.56 -6.69
N MET A 58 8.01 -18.33 -7.93
CA MET A 58 8.84 -17.17 -8.28
C MET A 58 8.14 -15.86 -7.92
N LEU A 59 6.85 -15.74 -8.25
CA LEU A 59 6.04 -14.57 -7.94
C LEU A 59 5.92 -14.34 -6.42
N MET A 60 5.63 -15.40 -5.66
CA MET A 60 5.49 -15.30 -4.21
C MET A 60 6.80 -14.92 -3.52
N GLU A 61 7.90 -15.52 -3.90
CA GLU A 61 9.23 -15.22 -3.37
C GLU A 61 9.66 -13.78 -3.69
N SER A 62 9.45 -13.32 -4.93
CA SER A 62 9.83 -11.97 -5.36
C SER A 62 8.97 -10.86 -4.74
N LEU A 63 7.67 -11.11 -4.56
CA LEU A 63 6.75 -10.10 -4.01
C LEU A 63 6.69 -10.11 -2.48
N ALA A 64 7.28 -11.10 -1.82
CA ALA A 64 7.25 -11.21 -0.36
C ALA A 64 7.84 -9.97 0.31
N ALA A 65 8.99 -9.48 -0.13
CA ALA A 65 9.64 -8.28 0.40
C ALA A 65 8.76 -7.03 0.23
N GLY A 66 8.19 -6.80 -0.95
CA GLY A 66 7.29 -5.67 -1.20
C GLY A 66 6.04 -5.67 -0.32
N ARG A 67 5.44 -6.84 -0.11
CA ARG A 67 4.29 -7.01 0.78
C ARG A 67 4.65 -6.85 2.25
N SER A 68 5.85 -7.25 2.64
CA SER A 68 6.32 -7.16 4.03
C SER A 68 6.69 -5.75 4.44
N VAL A 69 7.22 -4.95 3.52
CA VAL A 69 7.86 -3.67 3.81
C VAL A 69 7.14 -2.50 3.15
N SER A 70 6.98 -2.51 1.81
CA SER A 70 6.56 -1.31 1.06
C SER A 70 5.13 -0.88 1.37
N LEU A 71 4.14 -1.77 1.20
CA LEU A 71 2.73 -1.44 1.47
C LEU A 71 2.45 -1.15 2.94
N PRO A 72 2.97 -1.95 3.91
CA PRO A 72 2.92 -1.61 5.32
C PRO A 72 3.53 -0.24 5.64
N SER A 73 4.68 0.09 5.07
CA SER A 73 5.35 1.38 5.32
C SER A 73 4.56 2.56 4.78
N LEU A 74 3.97 2.45 3.59
CA LEU A 74 3.07 3.48 3.05
C LEU A 74 1.86 3.71 3.97
N SER A 75 1.26 2.64 4.47
CA SER A 75 0.11 2.71 5.38
C SER A 75 0.49 3.37 6.71
N VAL A 76 1.64 3.04 7.26
CA VAL A 76 2.17 3.66 8.49
C VAL A 76 2.49 5.14 8.25
N GLY A 77 3.16 5.47 7.15
CA GLY A 77 3.49 6.86 6.81
C GLY A 77 2.25 7.75 6.67
N ALA A 78 1.19 7.22 6.03
CA ALA A 78 -0.10 7.92 5.95
C ALA A 78 -0.73 8.12 7.34
N ALA A 79 -0.70 7.10 8.20
CA ALA A 79 -1.23 7.19 9.56
C ALA A 79 -0.43 8.18 10.43
N GLU A 80 0.90 8.19 10.33
CA GLU A 80 1.76 9.15 11.04
C GLU A 80 1.49 10.59 10.59
N LEU A 81 1.32 10.81 9.27
CA LEU A 81 0.96 12.11 8.74
C LEU A 81 -0.42 12.55 9.27
N ALA A 82 -1.41 11.66 9.23
CA ALA A 82 -2.75 11.92 9.74
C ALA A 82 -2.71 12.30 11.24
N ALA A 83 -1.97 11.55 12.05
CA ALA A 83 -1.81 11.82 13.48
C ALA A 83 -1.22 13.22 13.74
N ARG A 84 -0.16 13.59 13.02
CA ARG A 84 0.47 14.91 13.15
C ARG A 84 -0.46 16.05 12.72
N VAL A 85 -1.11 15.90 11.57
CA VAL A 85 -1.98 16.93 11.00
C VAL A 85 -3.21 17.14 11.86
N THR A 86 -3.86 16.07 12.31
CA THR A 86 -5.08 16.16 13.13
C THR A 86 -4.79 16.63 14.55
N GLY A 87 -3.67 16.19 15.13
CA GLY A 87 -3.21 16.67 16.44
C GLY A 87 -2.95 18.17 16.42
N ALA A 88 -2.20 18.66 15.43
CA ALA A 88 -1.96 20.10 15.26
C ALA A 88 -3.27 20.86 15.00
N TYR A 89 -4.13 20.36 14.12
CA TYR A 89 -5.41 20.99 13.81
C TYR A 89 -6.32 21.07 15.05
N GLY A 90 -6.38 20.01 15.84
CA GLY A 90 -7.16 19.97 17.10
C GLY A 90 -6.74 21.00 18.13
N THR A 91 -5.45 21.41 18.12
CA THR A 91 -4.94 22.46 19.03
C THR A 91 -5.10 23.88 18.49
N VAL A 92 -5.12 24.06 17.16
CA VAL A 92 -5.19 25.39 16.54
C VAL A 92 -6.64 25.80 16.24
N ARG A 93 -7.44 24.89 15.71
CA ARG A 93 -8.83 25.18 15.34
C ARG A 93 -9.71 25.37 16.57
N LYS A 94 -10.45 26.48 16.58
CA LYS A 94 -11.41 26.78 17.65
C LYS A 94 -12.84 26.80 17.12
N GLN A 95 -13.76 26.29 17.91
CA GLN A 95 -15.19 26.43 17.77
C GLN A 95 -15.81 26.61 19.17
N PHE A 96 -16.90 27.40 19.29
CA PHE A 96 -17.52 27.71 20.57
C PHE A 96 -16.51 28.23 21.60
N ASN A 97 -15.55 29.06 21.16
CA ASN A 97 -14.45 29.64 21.95
C ASN A 97 -13.48 28.61 22.57
N MET A 98 -13.49 27.39 22.13
CA MET A 98 -12.64 26.31 22.63
C MET A 98 -11.91 25.60 21.47
N GLN A 99 -10.72 25.08 21.73
CA GLN A 99 -9.98 24.21 20.80
C GLN A 99 -10.80 22.94 20.54
N ILE A 100 -10.94 22.57 19.26
CA ILE A 100 -11.78 21.42 18.91
C ILE A 100 -11.26 20.09 19.48
N GLY A 101 -9.95 19.96 19.71
CA GLY A 101 -9.35 18.78 20.33
C GLY A 101 -9.78 18.51 21.78
N ARG A 102 -10.53 19.45 22.40
CA ARG A 102 -11.10 19.29 23.74
C ARG A 102 -12.54 18.79 23.74
N PHE A 103 -13.14 18.58 22.57
CA PHE A 103 -14.46 17.98 22.49
C PHE A 103 -14.33 16.46 22.54
N GLU A 104 -15.11 15.80 23.38
CA GLU A 104 -15.05 14.34 23.58
C GLU A 104 -15.11 13.55 22.28
N GLY A 105 -16.00 13.92 21.35
CA GLY A 105 -16.09 13.24 20.04
C GLY A 105 -14.87 13.42 19.14
N VAL A 106 -14.10 14.50 19.31
CA VAL A 106 -12.82 14.72 18.61
C VAL A 106 -11.70 13.99 19.33
N GLU A 107 -11.69 14.03 20.66
CA GLU A 107 -10.70 13.37 21.51
C GLU A 107 -10.73 11.83 21.32
N GLU A 108 -11.90 11.24 21.21
CA GLU A 108 -12.09 9.82 20.90
C GLU A 108 -11.38 9.45 19.58
N ARG A 109 -11.61 10.23 18.52
CA ARG A 109 -10.97 10.00 17.22
C ARG A 109 -9.46 10.20 17.27
N LEU A 110 -8.99 11.26 17.91
CA LEU A 110 -7.56 11.51 18.10
C LEU A 110 -6.87 10.36 18.85
N THR A 111 -7.52 9.82 19.87
CA THR A 111 -7.03 8.68 20.64
C THR A 111 -6.93 7.43 19.77
N ARG A 112 -7.94 7.15 18.94
CA ARG A 112 -7.94 6.02 18.03
C ARG A 112 -6.86 6.17 16.95
N ILE A 113 -6.72 7.36 16.35
CA ILE A 113 -5.65 7.67 15.41
C ILE A 113 -4.27 7.40 16.04
N ALA A 114 -4.02 7.94 17.22
CA ALA A 114 -2.74 7.78 17.92
C ALA A 114 -2.45 6.32 18.26
N GLY A 115 -3.43 5.61 18.84
CA GLY A 115 -3.28 4.20 19.22
C GLY A 115 -3.03 3.28 18.04
N LEU A 116 -3.83 3.42 16.96
CA LEU A 116 -3.65 2.62 15.75
C LEU A 116 -2.31 2.93 15.08
N THR A 117 -1.92 4.21 14.97
CA THR A 117 -0.63 4.61 14.38
C THR A 117 0.55 3.99 15.15
N TYR A 118 0.49 4.01 16.48
CA TYR A 118 1.51 3.38 17.32
C TYR A 118 1.62 1.88 17.07
N LEU A 119 0.49 1.15 17.09
CA LEU A 119 0.44 -0.28 16.84
C LEU A 119 0.94 -0.64 15.43
N MET A 120 0.50 0.12 14.42
CA MET A 120 0.91 -0.06 13.04
C MET A 120 2.42 0.12 12.87
N ASN A 121 3.00 1.15 13.50
CA ASN A 121 4.45 1.39 13.44
C ASN A 121 5.24 0.29 14.16
N ALA A 122 4.78 -0.18 15.32
CA ALA A 122 5.40 -1.29 16.03
C ALA A 122 5.40 -2.58 15.17
N ALA A 123 4.27 -2.92 14.56
CA ALA A 123 4.12 -4.07 13.68
C ALA A 123 5.05 -3.99 12.46
N ARG A 124 5.12 -2.81 11.80
CA ARG A 124 6.04 -2.57 10.68
C ARG A 124 7.50 -2.78 11.10
N LYS A 125 7.92 -2.19 12.23
CA LYS A 125 9.29 -2.33 12.74
C LYS A 125 9.65 -3.77 13.03
N LEU A 126 8.72 -4.54 13.63
CA LEU A 126 8.93 -5.96 13.88
C LEU A 126 9.18 -6.75 12.59
N THR A 127 8.39 -6.48 11.55
CA THR A 127 8.53 -7.17 10.26
C THR A 127 9.85 -6.79 9.58
N CYS A 128 10.21 -5.51 9.59
CA CYS A 128 11.49 -5.06 9.03
C CYS A 128 12.66 -5.73 9.75
N ALA A 129 12.64 -5.78 11.09
CA ALA A 129 13.68 -6.43 11.87
C ALA A 129 13.80 -7.94 11.58
N ALA A 130 12.68 -8.63 11.37
CA ALA A 130 12.69 -10.03 10.96
C ALA A 130 13.35 -10.24 9.59
N VAL A 131 13.03 -9.36 8.63
CA VAL A 131 13.64 -9.39 7.28
C VAL A 131 15.14 -9.08 7.35
N ASP A 132 15.55 -8.10 8.15
CA ASP A 132 16.96 -7.74 8.37
C ASP A 132 17.75 -8.87 9.03
N ALA A 133 17.09 -9.67 9.86
CA ALA A 133 17.66 -10.89 10.43
C ALA A 133 17.74 -12.09 9.45
N GLY A 134 17.34 -11.89 8.19
CA GLY A 134 17.34 -12.92 7.15
C GLY A 134 16.12 -13.85 7.15
N GLU A 135 15.12 -13.58 7.98
CA GLU A 135 13.88 -14.33 8.01
C GLU A 135 13.02 -14.08 6.76
N LYS A 136 12.20 -15.06 6.42
CA LYS A 136 11.21 -14.95 5.31
C LYS A 136 9.79 -15.07 5.87
N PRO A 137 9.28 -14.05 6.57
CA PRO A 137 8.03 -14.12 7.31
C PRO A 137 6.78 -14.04 6.41
N SER A 138 6.54 -15.04 5.57
CA SER A 138 5.48 -15.04 4.57
C SER A 138 4.07 -14.88 5.18
N VAL A 139 3.78 -15.60 6.25
CA VAL A 139 2.48 -15.54 6.95
C VAL A 139 2.32 -14.18 7.65
N LEU A 140 3.33 -13.76 8.42
CA LEU A 140 3.31 -12.47 9.10
C LEU A 140 3.15 -11.31 8.10
N SER A 141 3.85 -11.37 6.97
CA SER A 141 3.75 -10.39 5.89
C SER A 141 2.33 -10.27 5.33
N ALA A 142 1.67 -11.39 5.11
CA ALA A 142 0.29 -11.40 4.61
C ALA A 142 -0.69 -10.81 5.62
N VAL A 143 -0.57 -11.20 6.90
CA VAL A 143 -1.40 -10.70 8.01
C VAL A 143 -1.19 -9.19 8.18
N LEU A 144 0.06 -8.74 8.25
CA LEU A 144 0.36 -7.32 8.47
C LEU A 144 -0.01 -6.44 7.28
N LYS A 145 0.15 -6.94 6.05
CA LYS A 145 -0.35 -6.20 4.88
C LYS A 145 -1.84 -5.90 5.03
N ALA A 146 -2.66 -6.89 5.33
CA ALA A 146 -4.10 -6.71 5.52
C ALA A 146 -4.40 -5.79 6.72
N TYR A 147 -3.81 -6.09 7.86
CA TYR A 147 -4.03 -5.33 9.09
C TYR A 147 -3.66 -3.85 8.95
N LEU A 148 -2.48 -3.55 8.40
CA LEU A 148 -2.01 -2.17 8.30
C LEU A 148 -2.78 -1.35 7.26
N THR A 149 -3.14 -1.96 6.12
CA THR A 149 -3.93 -1.26 5.09
C THR A 149 -5.37 -0.99 5.56
N GLU A 150 -6.00 -1.91 6.28
CA GLU A 150 -7.35 -1.68 6.80
C GLU A 150 -7.36 -0.66 7.95
N ASN A 151 -6.39 -0.72 8.87
CA ASN A 151 -6.30 0.27 9.94
C ASN A 151 -5.94 1.67 9.40
N MET A 152 -5.14 1.77 8.34
CA MET A 152 -4.91 3.05 7.67
C MET A 152 -6.23 3.67 7.18
N ARG A 153 -7.16 2.89 6.64
CA ARG A 153 -8.48 3.40 6.22
C ARG A 153 -9.26 3.99 7.39
N ILE A 154 -9.24 3.32 8.54
CA ILE A 154 -9.88 3.82 9.76
C ILE A 154 -9.25 5.15 10.18
N VAL A 155 -7.92 5.20 10.27
CA VAL A 155 -7.18 6.42 10.63
C VAL A 155 -7.49 7.56 9.67
N MET A 156 -7.50 7.30 8.36
CA MET A 156 -7.80 8.33 7.37
C MET A 156 -9.24 8.83 7.47
N THR A 157 -10.22 7.96 7.70
CA THR A 157 -11.62 8.34 7.90
C THR A 157 -11.76 9.25 9.14
N ASP A 158 -11.18 8.85 10.27
CA ASP A 158 -11.20 9.68 11.49
C ASP A 158 -10.50 11.03 11.28
N ALA A 159 -9.40 11.05 10.54
CA ALA A 159 -8.68 12.28 10.22
C ALA A 159 -9.53 13.22 9.32
N MET A 160 -10.26 12.67 8.37
CA MET A 160 -11.19 13.44 7.54
C MET A 160 -12.33 14.01 8.36
N ASP A 161 -12.90 13.22 9.26
CA ASP A 161 -13.97 13.68 10.17
C ASP A 161 -13.50 14.86 11.04
N ILE A 162 -12.30 14.78 11.61
CA ILE A 162 -11.73 15.88 12.43
C ILE A 162 -11.52 17.14 11.58
N ARG A 163 -11.04 17.00 10.34
CA ARG A 163 -10.78 18.13 9.46
C ARG A 163 -12.01 18.65 8.72
N ALA A 164 -13.08 17.86 8.71
CA ALA A 164 -14.35 18.20 8.06
C ALA A 164 -14.16 18.69 6.60
N GLY A 165 -14.77 19.79 6.20
CA GLY A 165 -14.67 20.34 4.86
C GLY A 165 -13.22 20.58 4.36
N ALA A 166 -12.30 20.92 5.26
CA ALA A 166 -10.89 21.11 4.92
C ALA A 166 -10.17 19.82 4.49
N ALA A 167 -10.77 18.64 4.74
CA ALA A 167 -10.21 17.37 4.29
C ALA A 167 -10.48 17.08 2.80
N VAL A 168 -11.52 17.70 2.22
CA VAL A 168 -11.96 17.44 0.84
C VAL A 168 -11.78 18.63 -0.09
N CYS A 169 -11.48 19.81 0.45
CA CYS A 169 -11.20 21.00 -0.34
C CYS A 169 -9.69 21.10 -0.65
N ARG A 170 -9.38 21.48 -1.87
CA ARG A 170 -8.01 21.94 -2.21
C ARG A 170 -7.86 23.34 -1.63
N GLY A 171 -6.95 23.51 -0.69
CA GLY A 171 -6.61 24.78 -0.08
C GLY A 171 -5.93 25.75 -1.02
#